data_27afdfa9de841fc319d3eca83577f3dd
#
_entry.id   27afdfa9de841fc319d3eca83577f3dd
#
_cell.length_a   1.000
_cell.length_b   1.000
_cell.length_c   1.000
_cell.angle_alpha   90.00
_cell.angle_beta   90.00
_cell.angle_gamma   90.00
#
_symmetry.space_group_name_H-M   'P 1'
#
loop_
_entity.id
_entity.type
_entity.pdbx_description
1 polymer ?
#
loop_
_entity_poly.entity_id
_entity_poly.type
_entity_poly.pdbx_seq_one_letter_code
_entity_poly.pdbx_strand_id
1 'polypeptide(L)'
;MRLLRALVVTFTSAALAAGAGCSSKVAPSPDLAGGVVATFESTGERFKVFVKNAAAIERLIAIRNGAPLGQIPNARILRGAGAGAHNARRAWHLDPDDIQIVDAAIELCDGRPSYVDAHVADYVDVIGRYCPWGARLVKLDDYR
;
A
#
# COMPACT_ATOMS: atom_id res chain seq x y z
N MET A 1 34.01 27.36 -71.29
CA MET A 1 32.74 26.91 -70.82
C MET A 1 32.96 26.04 -69.58
N ARG A 2 32.67 26.55 -68.36
CA ARG A 2 32.76 25.80 -67.09
C ARG A 2 31.37 25.76 -66.51
N LEU A 3 30.82 24.54 -66.43
CA LEU A 3 29.54 24.25 -65.85
C LEU A 3 29.68 24.19 -64.30
N LEU A 4 29.04 25.13 -63.59
CA LEU A 4 28.87 25.08 -62.17
C LEU A 4 27.74 24.07 -61.86
N ARG A 5 28.07 23.00 -61.13
CA ARG A 5 27.08 22.09 -60.52
C ARG A 5 26.70 22.65 -59.14
N ALA A 6 25.47 23.09 -59.01
CA ALA A 6 24.88 23.43 -57.71
C ALA A 6 24.55 22.19 -56.92
N LEU A 7 25.09 22.08 -55.70
CA LEU A 7 24.80 21.02 -54.75
C LEU A 7 23.59 21.44 -53.90
N VAL A 8 22.47 20.78 -54.09
CA VAL A 8 21.27 20.97 -53.26
C VAL A 8 21.41 20.10 -52.02
N VAL A 9 21.60 20.74 -50.85
CA VAL A 9 21.59 20.07 -49.54
C VAL A 9 20.18 20.12 -49.01
N THR A 10 19.52 18.96 -49.00
CA THR A 10 18.21 18.78 -48.38
C THR A 10 18.39 18.50 -46.89
N PHE A 11 17.98 19.46 -46.05
CA PHE A 11 17.87 19.27 -44.59
C PHE A 11 16.61 18.49 -44.28
N THR A 12 16.76 17.23 -43.85
CA THR A 12 15.67 16.47 -43.26
C THR A 12 15.56 16.82 -41.80
N SER A 13 14.50 17.55 -41.42
CA SER A 13 14.15 17.83 -40.04
C SER A 13 13.55 16.61 -39.38
N ALA A 14 14.29 15.97 -38.47
CA ALA A 14 13.76 14.94 -37.60
C ALA A 14 12.91 15.58 -36.52
N ALA A 15 11.59 15.38 -36.57
CA ALA A 15 10.68 15.75 -35.50
C ALA A 15 10.84 14.77 -34.32
N LEU A 16 11.39 15.22 -33.18
CA LEU A 16 11.34 14.50 -31.93
C LEU A 16 9.89 14.56 -31.42
N ALA A 17 9.19 13.45 -31.48
CA ALA A 17 7.93 13.26 -30.77
C ALA A 17 8.24 13.13 -29.27
N ALA A 18 8.02 14.19 -28.50
CA ALA A 18 8.00 14.13 -27.04
C ALA A 18 6.77 13.32 -26.60
N GLY A 19 6.99 12.06 -26.22
CA GLY A 19 5.98 11.23 -25.61
C GLY A 19 5.59 11.82 -24.25
N ALA A 20 4.45 12.51 -24.19
CA ALA A 20 3.83 12.89 -22.93
C ALA A 20 3.40 11.61 -22.22
N GLY A 21 4.20 11.13 -21.27
CA GLY A 21 3.83 10.07 -20.35
C GLY A 21 2.66 10.54 -19.50
N CYS A 22 1.45 10.11 -19.85
CA CYS A 22 0.29 10.26 -18.98
C CYS A 22 0.51 9.42 -17.74
N SER A 23 1.06 10.03 -16.69
CA SER A 23 1.02 9.48 -15.33
C SER A 23 -0.43 9.57 -14.87
N SER A 24 -1.20 8.52 -15.08
CA SER A 24 -2.57 8.40 -14.56
C SER A 24 -2.49 8.35 -13.04
N LYS A 25 -2.60 9.50 -12.39
CA LYS A 25 -2.93 9.55 -10.97
C LYS A 25 -4.35 9.01 -10.86
N VAL A 26 -4.46 7.73 -10.50
CA VAL A 26 -5.76 7.15 -10.12
C VAL A 26 -6.27 7.97 -8.94
N ALA A 27 -7.39 8.66 -9.10
CA ALA A 27 -8.02 9.38 -8.01
C ALA A 27 -8.30 8.39 -6.87
N PRO A 28 -8.03 8.78 -5.61
CA PRO A 28 -8.32 7.90 -4.48
C PRO A 28 -9.81 7.57 -4.45
N SER A 29 -10.15 6.32 -4.13
CA SER A 29 -11.54 5.93 -3.91
C SER A 29 -12.13 6.81 -2.80
N PRO A 30 -13.35 7.35 -2.96
CA PRO A 30 -14.01 8.13 -1.90
C PRO A 30 -14.17 7.34 -0.61
N ASP A 31 -14.17 6.02 -0.68
CA ASP A 31 -14.23 5.13 0.49
C ASP A 31 -12.98 5.18 1.39
N LEU A 32 -11.89 5.75 0.91
CA LEU A 32 -10.63 5.92 1.64
C LEU A 32 -10.46 7.33 2.21
N ALA A 33 -11.43 8.23 1.99
CA ALA A 33 -11.34 9.60 2.47
C ALA A 33 -11.22 9.67 4.01
N GLY A 34 -10.40 10.58 4.48
CA GLY A 34 -10.19 10.85 5.91
C GLY A 34 -9.28 9.86 6.63
N GLY A 35 -8.58 8.99 5.91
CA GLY A 35 -7.65 8.03 6.50
C GLY A 35 -6.34 7.89 5.74
N VAL A 36 -5.57 6.89 6.09
CA VAL A 36 -4.33 6.52 5.40
C VAL A 36 -4.36 5.03 5.04
N VAL A 37 -3.72 4.66 3.95
CA VAL A 37 -3.47 3.25 3.61
C VAL A 37 -2.01 2.93 3.87
N ALA A 38 -1.77 2.10 4.87
CA ALA A 38 -0.45 1.57 5.20
C ALA A 38 -0.23 0.24 4.48
N THR A 39 0.87 0.13 3.74
CA THR A 39 1.32 -1.15 3.20
C THR A 39 2.37 -1.72 4.13
N PHE A 40 2.10 -2.91 4.64
CA PHE A 40 3.03 -3.68 5.46
C PHE A 40 3.62 -4.84 4.67
N GLU A 41 4.80 -5.26 5.07
CA GLU A 41 5.43 -6.50 4.65
C GLU A 41 5.72 -7.37 5.87
N SER A 42 5.29 -8.62 5.82
CA SER A 42 5.59 -9.64 6.83
C SER A 42 5.99 -10.92 6.13
N THR A 43 7.11 -11.53 6.52
CA THR A 43 7.63 -12.77 5.93
C THR A 43 7.76 -12.74 4.39
N GLY A 44 8.11 -11.57 3.82
CA GLY A 44 8.23 -11.38 2.38
C GLY A 44 6.91 -11.17 1.63
N GLU A 45 5.79 -11.15 2.33
CA GLU A 45 4.46 -10.96 1.75
C GLU A 45 3.88 -9.59 2.14
N ARG A 46 3.16 -8.95 1.21
CA ARG A 46 2.56 -7.64 1.44
C ARG A 46 1.05 -7.72 1.64
N PHE A 47 0.57 -6.84 2.50
CA PHE A 47 -0.85 -6.58 2.72
C PHE A 47 -1.05 -5.09 3.02
N LYS A 48 -2.28 -4.61 2.85
CA LYS A 48 -2.62 -3.22 3.08
C LYS A 48 -3.64 -3.08 4.19
N VAL A 49 -3.50 -2.02 4.96
CA VAL A 49 -4.40 -1.68 6.07
C VAL A 49 -4.90 -0.25 5.87
N PHE A 50 -6.20 -0.06 5.86
CA PHE A 50 -6.81 1.27 5.92
C PHE A 50 -6.95 1.68 7.38
N VAL A 51 -6.48 2.86 7.74
CA VAL A 51 -6.40 3.36 9.11
C VAL A 51 -7.09 4.70 9.22
N LYS A 52 -8.04 4.82 10.14
CA LYS A 52 -8.77 6.06 10.46
C LYS A 52 -8.45 6.59 11.86
N ASN A 53 -8.00 5.73 12.76
CA ASN A 53 -7.64 6.10 14.12
C ASN A 53 -6.46 7.09 14.12
N ALA A 54 -6.66 8.28 14.70
CA ALA A 54 -5.67 9.35 14.70
C ALA A 54 -4.35 8.94 15.36
N ALA A 55 -4.40 8.26 16.51
CA ALA A 55 -3.20 7.82 17.22
C ALA A 55 -2.40 6.79 16.43
N ALA A 56 -3.07 5.86 15.74
CA ALA A 56 -2.41 4.91 14.86
C ALA A 56 -1.79 5.61 13.64
N ILE A 57 -2.46 6.61 13.06
CA ILE A 57 -1.92 7.41 11.94
C ILE A 57 -0.67 8.18 12.37
N GLU A 58 -0.70 8.85 13.52
CA GLU A 58 0.47 9.58 14.05
C GLU A 58 1.66 8.64 14.27
N ARG A 59 1.41 7.45 14.83
CA ARG A 59 2.45 6.44 15.01
C ARG A 59 3.02 5.95 13.67
N LEU A 60 2.20 5.71 12.67
CA LEU A 60 2.64 5.33 11.32
C LEU A 60 3.50 6.43 10.66
N ILE A 61 3.12 7.69 10.83
CA ILE A 61 3.91 8.84 10.34
C ILE A 61 5.27 8.90 11.05
N ALA A 62 5.31 8.70 12.37
CA ALA A 62 6.56 8.66 13.13
C ALA A 62 7.47 7.53 12.65
N ILE A 63 6.93 6.31 12.46
CA ILE A 63 7.66 5.16 11.92
C ILE A 63 8.22 5.46 10.53
N ARG A 64 7.40 6.01 9.62
CA ARG A 64 7.84 6.43 8.28
C ARG A 64 9.00 7.43 8.32
N ASN A 65 9.02 8.29 9.33
CA ASN A 65 10.06 9.30 9.55
C ASN A 65 11.28 8.76 10.33
N GLY A 66 11.35 7.43 10.56
CA GLY A 66 12.50 6.77 11.15
C GLY A 66 12.46 6.60 12.66
N ALA A 67 11.32 6.82 13.33
CA ALA A 67 11.20 6.53 14.76
C ALA A 67 11.36 5.03 15.02
N PRO A 68 12.18 4.62 16.02
CA PRO A 68 12.43 3.23 16.35
C PRO A 68 11.28 2.62 17.17
N LEU A 69 10.10 2.57 16.59
CA LEU A 69 8.88 2.06 17.21
C LEU A 69 8.52 0.69 16.65
N GLY A 70 7.84 -0.12 17.45
CA GLY A 70 7.24 -1.36 16.98
C GLY A 70 6.20 -1.09 15.88
N GLN A 71 6.10 -2.01 14.93
CA GLN A 71 5.35 -1.82 13.70
C GLN A 71 4.26 -2.87 13.49
N ILE A 72 3.85 -3.58 14.54
CA ILE A 72 2.83 -4.63 14.44
C ILE A 72 1.45 -3.99 14.31
N PRO A 73 0.78 -4.13 13.15
CA PRO A 73 -0.63 -3.77 13.04
C PRO A 73 -1.47 -4.82 13.79
N ASN A 74 -2.23 -4.40 14.78
CA ASN A 74 -3.06 -5.25 15.61
C ASN A 74 -4.50 -4.76 15.57
N ALA A 75 -5.40 -5.54 14.96
CA ALA A 75 -6.80 -5.18 14.83
C ALA A 75 -7.69 -6.41 14.67
N ARG A 76 -8.98 -6.19 14.84
CA ARG A 76 -10.00 -7.15 14.43
C ARG A 76 -9.86 -7.42 12.93
N ILE A 77 -9.91 -8.70 12.55
CA ILE A 77 -9.86 -9.14 11.16
C ILE A 77 -11.28 -9.38 10.64
N LEU A 78 -11.54 -8.93 9.42
CA LEU A 78 -12.83 -9.01 8.75
C LEU A 78 -12.67 -9.64 7.36
N ARG A 79 -13.72 -10.27 6.84
CA ARG A 79 -13.74 -10.85 5.49
C ARG A 79 -13.78 -9.78 4.41
N GLY A 80 -13.18 -10.10 3.26
CA GLY A 80 -13.20 -9.27 2.05
C GLY A 80 -12.08 -8.25 1.97
N ALA A 81 -12.06 -7.49 0.88
CA ALA A 81 -10.97 -6.59 0.52
C ALA A 81 -10.96 -5.26 1.29
N GLY A 82 -12.00 -4.96 2.06
CA GLY A 82 -12.17 -3.70 2.79
C GLY A 82 -12.57 -2.51 1.90
N ALA A 83 -12.74 -1.35 2.53
CA ALA A 83 -13.14 -0.10 1.88
C ALA A 83 -12.23 0.23 0.68
N GLY A 84 -12.82 0.63 -0.45
CA GLY A 84 -12.10 0.92 -1.68
C GLY A 84 -11.24 -0.25 -2.17
N ALA A 85 -11.55 -1.48 -1.77
CA ALA A 85 -10.79 -2.69 -2.06
C ALA A 85 -9.27 -2.53 -1.75
N HIS A 86 -8.92 -1.79 -0.69
CA HIS A 86 -7.53 -1.47 -0.38
C HIS A 86 -6.64 -2.71 -0.19
N ASN A 87 -7.20 -3.84 0.27
CA ASN A 87 -6.49 -5.10 0.44
C ASN A 87 -6.92 -6.18 -0.58
N ALA A 88 -7.22 -5.81 -1.82
CA ALA A 88 -7.81 -6.66 -2.86
C ALA A 88 -7.05 -7.98 -3.17
N ARG A 89 -5.78 -8.08 -2.75
CA ARG A 89 -4.97 -9.31 -2.93
C ARG A 89 -5.19 -10.34 -1.83
N ARG A 90 -6.02 -10.01 -0.82
CA ARG A 90 -6.31 -10.86 0.34
C ARG A 90 -7.81 -11.11 0.45
N ALA A 91 -8.19 -12.21 1.03
CA ALA A 91 -9.59 -12.55 1.32
C ALA A 91 -10.10 -11.87 2.61
N TRP A 92 -9.30 -11.00 3.23
CA TRP A 92 -9.54 -10.36 4.50
C TRP A 92 -8.99 -8.92 4.52
N HIS A 93 -9.42 -8.14 5.49
CA HIS A 93 -8.85 -6.84 5.84
C HIS A 93 -8.91 -6.62 7.35
N LEU A 94 -8.21 -5.61 7.84
CA LEU A 94 -8.27 -5.18 9.23
C LEU A 94 -9.29 -4.06 9.40
N ASP A 95 -10.01 -4.08 10.52
CA ASP A 95 -11.01 -3.08 10.86
C ASP A 95 -10.33 -1.70 11.04
N PRO A 96 -10.67 -0.69 10.23
CA PRO A 96 -10.01 0.60 10.25
C PRO A 96 -10.25 1.41 11.53
N ASP A 97 -11.30 1.09 12.29
CA ASP A 97 -11.65 1.79 13.52
C ASP A 97 -11.04 1.10 14.77
N ASP A 98 -10.67 -0.19 14.66
CA ASP A 98 -10.05 -0.98 15.75
C ASP A 98 -8.51 -1.05 15.67
N ILE A 99 -7.91 -0.53 14.61
CA ILE A 99 -6.48 -0.68 14.35
C ILE A 99 -5.61 0.04 15.38
N GLN A 100 -4.60 -0.66 15.89
CA GLN A 100 -3.52 -0.15 16.70
C GLN A 100 -2.18 -0.57 16.09
N ILE A 101 -1.16 0.25 16.22
CA ILE A 101 0.21 -0.10 15.86
C ILE A 101 0.97 -0.29 17.16
N VAL A 102 1.44 -1.50 17.42
CA VAL A 102 1.98 -1.87 18.74
C VAL A 102 3.41 -2.40 18.67
N ASP A 103 4.09 -2.45 19.81
CA ASP A 103 5.44 -2.98 19.94
C ASP A 103 5.45 -4.50 20.16
N ALA A 104 4.36 -5.04 20.72
CA ALA A 104 4.19 -6.46 21.00
C ALA A 104 2.72 -6.87 20.92
N ALA A 105 2.46 -8.14 20.63
CA ALA A 105 1.14 -8.74 20.60
C ALA A 105 1.22 -10.20 21.07
N ILE A 106 0.08 -10.87 21.21
CA ILE A 106 0.02 -12.29 21.59
C ILE A 106 0.30 -13.17 20.37
N GLU A 107 0.89 -14.35 20.57
CA GLU A 107 1.22 -15.27 19.47
C GLU A 107 0.00 -15.79 18.69
N LEU A 108 -1.15 -15.91 19.34
CA LEU A 108 -2.35 -16.50 18.74
C LEU A 108 -2.82 -15.76 17.47
N CYS A 109 -2.59 -14.44 17.36
CA CYS A 109 -2.99 -13.64 16.21
C CYS A 109 -1.85 -13.42 15.19
N ASP A 110 -0.67 -14.04 15.40
CA ASP A 110 0.43 -13.99 14.44
C ASP A 110 0.18 -14.92 13.25
N GLY A 111 0.94 -14.75 12.19
CA GLY A 111 0.91 -15.59 11.00
C GLY A 111 1.34 -14.85 9.75
N ARG A 112 1.78 -15.60 8.73
CA ARG A 112 2.05 -14.98 7.43
C ARG A 112 0.72 -14.67 6.69
N PRO A 113 0.66 -13.62 5.86
CA PRO A 113 -0.57 -13.24 5.15
C PRO A 113 -1.22 -14.36 4.34
N SER A 114 -0.45 -15.18 3.63
CA SER A 114 -0.98 -16.31 2.85
C SER A 114 -1.56 -17.44 3.72
N TYR A 115 -1.02 -17.63 4.92
CA TYR A 115 -1.60 -18.58 5.86
C TYR A 115 -2.97 -18.12 6.34
N VAL A 116 -3.11 -16.81 6.62
CA VAL A 116 -4.40 -16.20 6.99
C VAL A 116 -5.41 -16.32 5.86
N ASP A 117 -5.01 -16.14 4.59
CA ASP A 117 -5.88 -16.34 3.43
C ASP A 117 -6.43 -17.78 3.37
N ALA A 118 -5.60 -18.77 3.69
CA ALA A 118 -6.00 -20.17 3.70
C ALA A 118 -6.87 -20.54 4.92
N HIS A 119 -6.85 -19.72 6.00
CA HIS A 119 -7.50 -19.99 7.29
C HIS A 119 -8.39 -18.81 7.74
N VAL A 120 -9.02 -18.10 6.80
CA VAL A 120 -9.84 -16.92 7.11
C VAL A 120 -10.91 -17.19 8.15
N ALA A 121 -11.54 -18.39 8.12
CA ALA A 121 -12.56 -18.76 9.09
C ALA A 121 -11.99 -18.80 10.51
N ASP A 122 -10.82 -19.39 10.69
CA ASP A 122 -10.19 -19.49 12.02
C ASP A 122 -9.83 -18.11 12.56
N TYR A 123 -9.25 -17.26 11.70
CA TYR A 123 -8.87 -15.91 12.10
C TYR A 123 -10.05 -14.98 12.37
N VAL A 124 -11.12 -15.06 11.56
CA VAL A 124 -12.27 -14.17 11.72
C VAL A 124 -13.24 -14.66 12.79
N ASP A 125 -13.53 -15.96 12.83
CA ASP A 125 -14.63 -16.50 13.63
C ASP A 125 -14.15 -16.99 15.01
N VAL A 126 -12.87 -17.33 15.16
CA VAL A 126 -12.32 -17.91 16.40
C VAL A 126 -11.32 -16.96 17.06
N ILE A 127 -10.24 -16.58 16.37
CA ILE A 127 -9.18 -15.72 16.90
C ILE A 127 -9.68 -14.27 17.02
N GLY A 128 -10.40 -13.79 16.02
CA GLY A 128 -10.99 -12.46 15.95
C GLY A 128 -10.01 -11.33 15.65
N ARG A 129 -8.70 -11.59 15.58
CA ARG A 129 -7.65 -10.58 15.39
C ARG A 129 -6.55 -11.09 14.48
N TYR A 130 -5.79 -10.14 13.91
CA TYR A 130 -4.53 -10.40 13.21
C TYR A 130 -3.47 -9.41 13.66
N CYS A 131 -2.27 -9.91 13.96
CA CYS A 131 -1.16 -9.14 14.53
C CYS A 131 0.20 -9.71 14.11
N PRO A 132 0.59 -9.63 12.83
CA PRO A 132 1.83 -10.24 12.33
C PRO A 132 3.07 -9.63 12.97
N TRP A 133 3.79 -10.40 13.76
CA TRP A 133 4.94 -9.93 14.56
C TRP A 133 6.11 -9.44 13.73
N GLY A 134 6.33 -10.04 12.57
CA GLY A 134 7.37 -9.63 11.64
C GLY A 134 6.98 -8.49 10.70
N ALA A 135 5.86 -7.80 10.95
CA ALA A 135 5.41 -6.75 10.07
C ALA A 135 6.32 -5.52 10.14
N ARG A 136 6.55 -4.92 8.97
CA ARG A 136 7.19 -3.61 8.85
C ARG A 136 6.45 -2.75 7.85
N LEU A 137 6.37 -1.46 8.13
CA LEU A 137 5.79 -0.47 7.23
C LEU A 137 6.71 -0.27 6.02
N VAL A 138 6.17 -0.44 4.80
CA VAL A 138 6.92 -0.20 3.55
C VAL A 138 6.38 0.98 2.75
N LYS A 139 5.10 1.38 2.96
CA LYS A 139 4.50 2.52 2.28
C LYS A 139 3.36 3.09 3.10
N LEU A 140 3.15 4.40 3.01
CA LEU A 140 2.01 5.10 3.60
C LEU A 140 1.41 6.06 2.57
N ASP A 141 0.20 5.80 2.15
CA ASP A 141 -0.59 6.66 1.25
C ASP A 141 -1.60 7.46 2.08
N ASP A 142 -1.61 8.77 1.98
CA ASP A 142 -2.42 9.69 2.78
C ASP A 142 -3.63 10.18 1.97
N TYR A 143 -4.84 9.97 2.47
CA TYR A 143 -6.12 10.36 1.88
C TYR A 143 -6.94 11.31 2.79
N ARG A 144 -6.26 11.97 3.72
CA ARG A 144 -6.88 12.94 4.62
C ARG A 144 -7.05 14.30 4.00
#